data_c22bf40d1fda72ec9364b73f1b69ed8a
#
_entry.id   c22bf40d1fda72ec9364b73f1b69ed8a
#
_cell.length_a   1.000
_cell.length_b   1.000
_cell.length_c   1.000
_cell.angle_alpha   90.00
_cell.angle_beta   90.00
_cell.angle_gamma   90.00
#
_symmetry.space_group_name_H-M   'P 1'
#
loop_
_entity.id
_entity.type
_entity.pdbx_description
1 polymer ?
#
loop_
_entity_poly.entity_id
_entity_poly.type
_entity_poly.pdbx_seq_one_letter_code
_entity_poly.pdbx_strand_id
1 'polypeptide(L)'
;EFRRVLFRSHVIIDGIVDSPDTVGKMLGEKKFDELKKVQLSTWKRVIDIVFQNKKHLFRLGLFMAGITTLDIIFPQLNRYAIDVFFIERNMSTLIPFIVISILVALGFGFLVWAFIKQAIYIEATVSHELRRQAFHTLQKLSFSYFDKTPQGWVMARMTSDASRLSEVISWGLLDMLWAFFSMIFITVALLLTNFRLGLIIVTIIPIMVIVSQFFRKKILTQERLSKKHNSHVTAQFSEAFLGAKTTKSLVIETENFTDFYQSTGKLKRAGIRSIMLSAMYTSLLLIIAYIAVSVTMVTGSIAVLDQIITVGTLQLIIAYTINFFEPMLVISEKIADLQNAQASAERIVELIETKPEITDRKDVEDTYGTLLETKK
;
A
#
# COMPACT_ATOMS: atom_id res chain seq x y z
N GLU A 1 -27.18 5.66 -42.40
CA GLU A 1 -25.82 5.01 -42.37
C GLU A 1 -25.00 5.39 -41.14
N PHE A 2 -25.07 6.61 -40.68
CA PHE A 2 -24.36 7.08 -39.47
C PHE A 2 -24.82 6.35 -38.19
N ARG A 3 -26.12 5.98 -38.09
CA ARG A 3 -26.67 5.20 -36.99
C ARG A 3 -26.13 3.75 -36.94
N ARG A 4 -25.83 3.15 -38.11
CA ARG A 4 -25.28 1.78 -38.19
C ARG A 4 -23.79 1.70 -37.78
N VAL A 5 -23.04 2.76 -37.96
CA VAL A 5 -21.63 2.83 -37.59
C VAL A 5 -21.48 2.99 -36.07
N LEU A 6 -22.29 3.84 -35.43
CA LEU A 6 -22.31 4.01 -33.97
C LEU A 6 -22.80 2.75 -33.23
N PHE A 7 -23.82 2.03 -33.79
CA PHE A 7 -24.30 0.78 -33.19
C PHE A 7 -23.30 -0.38 -33.32
N ARG A 8 -22.46 -0.39 -34.37
CA ARG A 8 -21.39 -1.38 -34.50
C ARG A 8 -20.23 -1.14 -33.52
N SER A 9 -19.92 0.09 -33.17
CA SER A 9 -18.88 0.38 -32.18
C SER A 9 -19.32 -0.01 -30.76
N HIS A 10 -20.60 0.14 -30.39
CA HIS A 10 -21.12 -0.33 -29.10
C HIS A 10 -21.15 -1.86 -28.98
N VAL A 11 -21.53 -2.58 -30.03
CA VAL A 11 -21.54 -4.06 -30.02
C VAL A 11 -20.14 -4.65 -29.97
N ILE A 12 -19.14 -3.94 -30.49
CA ILE A 12 -17.74 -4.40 -30.43
C ILE A 12 -17.13 -4.17 -29.04
N ILE A 13 -17.58 -3.16 -28.29
CA ILE A 13 -17.06 -2.85 -26.95
C ILE A 13 -17.69 -3.73 -25.87
N ASP A 14 -18.99 -4.08 -25.98
CA ASP A 14 -19.68 -4.94 -25.02
C ASP A 14 -19.31 -6.44 -25.13
N GLY A 15 -18.84 -6.89 -26.30
CA GLY A 15 -18.46 -8.30 -26.55
C GLY A 15 -17.01 -8.65 -26.22
N ILE A 16 -16.16 -7.65 -25.89
CA ILE A 16 -14.70 -7.86 -25.81
C ILE A 16 -14.16 -8.00 -24.37
N VAL A 17 -14.95 -7.71 -23.34
CA VAL A 17 -14.42 -7.57 -21.95
C VAL A 17 -15.14 -8.45 -20.93
N ASP A 18 -15.62 -9.62 -21.29
CA ASP A 18 -16.34 -10.48 -20.32
C ASP A 18 -15.51 -11.54 -19.58
N SER A 19 -14.21 -11.70 -19.88
CA SER A 19 -13.35 -12.52 -19.00
C SER A 19 -11.87 -12.10 -19.07
N PRO A 20 -11.09 -12.31 -17.98
CA PRO A 20 -9.63 -12.19 -18.00
C PRO A 20 -8.98 -13.10 -19.06
N ASP A 21 -9.62 -14.22 -19.40
CA ASP A 21 -9.17 -15.16 -20.41
C ASP A 21 -9.32 -14.63 -21.85
N THR A 22 -10.28 -13.72 -22.09
CA THR A 22 -10.47 -13.12 -23.43
C THR A 22 -9.40 -12.07 -23.72
N VAL A 23 -9.00 -11.29 -22.72
CA VAL A 23 -7.89 -10.33 -22.83
C VAL A 23 -6.55 -11.06 -22.98
N GLY A 24 -6.35 -12.17 -22.28
CA GLY A 24 -5.18 -13.04 -22.42
C GLY A 24 -5.07 -13.67 -23.80
N LYS A 25 -6.20 -14.12 -24.38
CA LYS A 25 -6.25 -14.67 -25.75
C LYS A 25 -6.05 -13.61 -26.84
N MET A 26 -6.52 -12.38 -26.65
CA MET A 26 -6.32 -11.28 -27.60
C MET A 26 -4.90 -10.73 -27.62
N LEU A 27 -4.22 -10.70 -26.45
CA LEU A 27 -2.84 -10.20 -26.34
C LEU A 27 -1.79 -11.28 -26.62
N GLY A 28 -2.20 -12.56 -26.77
CA GLY A 28 -1.31 -13.72 -26.87
C GLY A 28 -0.59 -13.99 -25.53
N GLU A 29 -0.51 -15.24 -25.11
CA GLU A 29 0.13 -15.66 -23.85
C GLU A 29 1.56 -15.10 -23.69
N LYS A 30 2.31 -14.93 -24.79
CA LYS A 30 3.63 -14.31 -24.81
C LYS A 30 3.64 -12.87 -24.30
N LYS A 31 2.65 -12.06 -24.66
CA LYS A 31 2.55 -10.66 -24.26
C LYS A 31 2.11 -10.51 -22.78
N PHE A 32 1.36 -11.49 -22.28
CA PHE A 32 0.97 -11.58 -20.87
C PHE A 32 2.17 -11.98 -19.97
N ASP A 33 3.03 -12.87 -20.46
CA ASP A 33 4.28 -13.26 -19.78
C ASP A 33 5.37 -12.17 -19.88
N GLU A 34 5.40 -11.40 -20.97
CA GLU A 34 6.24 -10.21 -21.09
C GLU A 34 5.80 -9.10 -20.14
N LEU A 35 4.49 -8.87 -19.97
CA LEU A 35 3.95 -7.94 -18.98
C LEU A 35 4.31 -8.35 -17.53
N LYS A 36 4.30 -9.65 -17.22
CA LYS A 36 4.79 -10.14 -15.92
C LYS A 36 6.29 -9.93 -15.70
N LYS A 37 7.11 -10.10 -16.75
CA LYS A 37 8.56 -9.83 -16.68
C LYS A 37 8.88 -8.35 -16.51
N VAL A 38 8.12 -7.48 -17.15
CA VAL A 38 8.21 -6.01 -16.99
C VAL A 38 7.95 -5.61 -15.53
N GLN A 39 7.00 -6.26 -14.86
CA GLN A 39 6.66 -5.99 -13.46
C GLN A 39 7.87 -6.12 -12.51
N LEU A 40 8.67 -7.16 -12.60
CA LEU A 40 9.84 -7.37 -11.75
C LEU A 40 10.99 -6.39 -12.08
N SER A 41 11.20 -6.08 -13.35
CA SER A 41 12.23 -5.11 -13.76
C SER A 41 11.89 -3.69 -13.31
N THR A 42 10.61 -3.30 -13.38
CA THR A 42 10.11 -2.01 -12.93
C THR A 42 10.39 -1.79 -11.45
N TRP A 43 10.01 -2.75 -10.61
CA TRP A 43 10.30 -2.65 -9.17
C TRP A 43 11.77 -2.69 -8.84
N LYS A 44 12.58 -3.47 -9.57
CA LYS A 44 14.03 -3.48 -9.40
C LYS A 44 14.62 -2.08 -9.62
N ARG A 45 14.24 -1.38 -10.70
CA ARG A 45 14.71 -0.03 -10.97
C ARG A 45 14.30 0.97 -9.91
N VAL A 46 13.06 0.90 -9.45
CA VAL A 46 12.56 1.75 -8.38
C VAL A 46 13.31 1.48 -7.07
N ILE A 47 13.51 0.22 -6.74
CA ILE A 47 14.29 -0.22 -5.58
C ILE A 47 15.75 0.25 -5.69
N ASP A 48 16.37 0.22 -6.85
CA ASP A 48 17.73 0.71 -7.06
C ASP A 48 17.85 2.22 -6.74
N ILE A 49 16.82 3.02 -7.09
CA ILE A 49 16.77 4.45 -6.73
C ILE A 49 16.71 4.62 -5.21
N VAL A 50 15.89 3.82 -4.53
CA VAL A 50 15.79 3.83 -3.06
C VAL A 50 17.11 3.44 -2.41
N PHE A 51 17.77 2.39 -2.93
CA PHE A 51 19.04 1.88 -2.42
C PHE A 51 20.26 2.80 -2.68
N GLN A 52 20.14 3.81 -3.54
CA GLN A 52 21.18 4.84 -3.66
C GLN A 52 21.42 5.58 -2.34
N ASN A 53 20.40 5.65 -1.49
CA ASN A 53 20.44 6.31 -0.18
C ASN A 53 20.64 5.33 1.01
N LYS A 54 21.56 4.36 0.89
CA LYS A 54 21.80 3.28 1.88
C LYS A 54 21.94 3.78 3.32
N LYS A 55 22.59 4.92 3.54
CA LYS A 55 22.77 5.49 4.90
C LYS A 55 21.44 5.91 5.53
N HIS A 56 20.54 6.50 4.76
CA HIS A 56 19.22 6.93 5.23
C HIS A 56 18.31 5.73 5.47
N LEU A 57 18.36 4.71 4.60
CA LEU A 57 17.64 3.45 4.78
C LEU A 57 18.09 2.71 6.05
N PHE A 58 19.41 2.63 6.28
CA PHE A 58 19.94 1.99 7.49
C PHE A 58 19.49 2.71 8.77
N ARG A 59 19.58 4.07 8.79
CA ARG A 59 19.08 4.86 9.93
C ARG A 59 17.59 4.66 10.16
N LEU A 60 16.82 4.60 9.08
CA LEU A 60 15.38 4.39 9.14
C LEU A 60 15.07 3.00 9.74
N GLY A 61 15.75 1.94 9.30
CA GLY A 61 15.63 0.60 9.88
C GLY A 61 16.03 0.57 11.36
N LEU A 62 17.07 1.31 11.75
CA LEU A 62 17.50 1.41 13.14
C LEU A 62 16.45 2.11 14.03
N PHE A 63 15.87 3.23 13.55
CA PHE A 63 14.81 3.92 14.29
C PHE A 63 13.55 3.09 14.40
N MET A 64 13.19 2.37 13.31
CA MET A 64 12.07 1.44 13.32
C MET A 64 12.27 0.30 14.33
N ALA A 65 13.44 -0.32 14.34
CA ALA A 65 13.76 -1.34 15.34
C ALA A 65 13.68 -0.79 16.77
N GLY A 66 14.13 0.45 16.97
CA GLY A 66 14.00 1.16 18.24
C GLY A 66 12.53 1.38 18.65
N ILE A 67 11.70 1.87 17.75
CA ILE A 67 10.26 2.06 17.99
C ILE A 67 9.61 0.73 18.37
N THR A 68 9.82 -0.31 17.56
CA THR A 68 9.25 -1.64 17.82
C THR A 68 9.72 -2.24 19.16
N THR A 69 10.97 -1.99 19.54
CA THR A 69 11.49 -2.39 20.84
C THR A 69 10.78 -1.68 21.99
N LEU A 70 10.54 -0.38 21.86
CA LEU A 70 9.81 0.40 22.86
C LEU A 70 8.33 0.00 22.94
N ASP A 71 7.70 -0.37 21.82
CA ASP A 71 6.34 -0.93 21.80
C ASP A 71 6.21 -2.19 22.66
N ILE A 72 7.28 -2.98 22.77
CA ILE A 72 7.35 -4.15 23.66
C ILE A 72 7.64 -3.75 25.11
N ILE A 73 8.41 -2.70 25.32
CA ILE A 73 8.78 -2.23 26.66
C ILE A 73 7.59 -1.62 27.41
N PHE A 74 6.69 -0.90 26.73
CA PHE A 74 5.53 -0.31 27.38
C PHE A 74 4.64 -1.30 28.13
N PRO A 75 4.21 -2.44 27.56
CA PRO A 75 3.50 -3.46 28.30
C PRO A 75 4.30 -4.09 29.46
N GLN A 76 5.65 -4.17 29.34
CA GLN A 76 6.51 -4.64 30.42
C GLN A 76 6.53 -3.66 31.63
N LEU A 77 6.55 -2.35 31.36
CA LEU A 77 6.40 -1.34 32.41
C LEU A 77 5.05 -1.45 33.10
N ASN A 78 3.96 -1.65 32.35
CA ASN A 78 2.63 -1.88 32.93
C ASN A 78 2.60 -3.14 33.81
N ARG A 79 3.21 -4.25 33.35
CA ARG A 79 3.38 -5.46 34.14
C ARG A 79 4.04 -5.16 35.48
N TYR A 80 5.21 -4.47 35.45
CA TYR A 80 5.95 -4.11 36.64
C TYR A 80 5.12 -3.25 37.60
N ALA A 81 4.41 -2.27 37.10
CA ALA A 81 3.55 -1.42 37.88
C ALA A 81 2.44 -2.21 38.58
N ILE A 82 1.81 -3.15 37.90
CA ILE A 82 0.75 -3.98 38.47
C ILE A 82 1.29 -4.88 39.57
N ASP A 83 2.38 -5.61 39.28
CA ASP A 83 2.90 -6.59 40.21
C ASP A 83 3.48 -5.91 41.46
N VAL A 84 4.29 -4.85 41.32
CA VAL A 84 5.02 -4.23 42.44
C VAL A 84 4.16 -3.23 43.21
N PHE A 85 3.44 -2.31 42.50
CA PHE A 85 2.72 -1.23 43.20
C PHE A 85 1.31 -1.64 43.65
N PHE A 86 0.60 -2.46 42.84
CA PHE A 86 -0.77 -2.85 43.18
C PHE A 86 -0.83 -4.16 44.00
N ILE A 87 -0.04 -5.18 43.62
CA ILE A 87 -0.09 -6.49 44.29
C ILE A 87 0.80 -6.49 45.54
N GLU A 88 2.10 -6.16 45.39
CA GLU A 88 3.04 -6.17 46.50
C GLU A 88 2.95 -4.92 47.39
N ARG A 89 2.25 -3.87 46.91
CA ARG A 89 2.11 -2.56 47.60
C ARG A 89 3.46 -1.92 47.97
N ASN A 90 4.50 -2.21 47.19
CA ASN A 90 5.85 -1.71 47.42
C ASN A 90 6.05 -0.38 46.66
N MET A 91 6.03 0.73 47.38
CA MET A 91 6.23 2.08 46.81
C MET A 91 7.70 2.56 46.78
N SER A 92 8.65 1.72 47.24
CA SER A 92 10.06 2.13 47.34
C SER A 92 10.69 2.44 45.97
N THR A 93 10.21 1.80 44.91
CA THR A 93 10.70 1.94 43.53
C THR A 93 9.84 2.86 42.66
N LEU A 94 8.85 3.57 43.24
CA LEU A 94 7.93 4.42 42.48
C LEU A 94 8.64 5.56 41.75
N ILE A 95 9.58 6.27 42.42
CA ILE A 95 10.31 7.38 41.80
C ILE A 95 11.17 6.90 40.63
N PRO A 96 12.05 5.89 40.78
CA PRO A 96 12.78 5.31 39.66
C PRO A 96 11.86 4.85 38.49
N PHE A 97 10.74 4.22 38.81
CA PHE A 97 9.77 3.77 37.81
C PHE A 97 9.19 4.95 37.01
N ILE A 98 8.76 6.02 37.68
CA ILE A 98 8.27 7.24 37.00
C ILE A 98 9.34 7.83 36.10
N VAL A 99 10.58 7.93 36.57
CA VAL A 99 11.70 8.48 35.80
C VAL A 99 11.96 7.62 34.54
N ILE A 100 12.00 6.28 34.69
CA ILE A 100 12.21 5.35 33.58
C ILE A 100 11.04 5.46 32.58
N SER A 101 9.79 5.49 33.05
CA SER A 101 8.61 5.61 32.20
C SER A 101 8.60 6.90 31.39
N ILE A 102 8.99 8.02 31.99
CA ILE A 102 9.14 9.30 31.29
C ILE A 102 10.26 9.23 30.26
N LEU A 103 11.40 8.63 30.60
CA LEU A 103 12.53 8.49 29.66
C LEU A 103 12.15 7.60 28.47
N VAL A 104 11.43 6.50 28.70
CA VAL A 104 10.91 5.63 27.64
C VAL A 104 9.92 6.38 26.74
N ALA A 105 9.00 7.15 27.32
CA ALA A 105 8.04 7.94 26.56
C ALA A 105 8.71 9.04 25.72
N LEU A 106 9.67 9.76 26.30
CA LEU A 106 10.46 10.76 25.58
C LEU A 106 11.32 10.12 24.48
N GLY A 107 11.94 8.98 24.77
CA GLY A 107 12.71 8.19 23.81
C GLY A 107 11.84 7.73 22.64
N PHE A 108 10.63 7.25 22.91
CA PHE A 108 9.66 6.87 21.89
C PHE A 108 9.29 8.07 20.98
N GLY A 109 8.92 9.21 21.59
CA GLY A 109 8.62 10.43 20.84
C GLY A 109 9.79 10.90 19.96
N PHE A 110 11.04 10.83 20.50
CA PHE A 110 12.23 11.15 19.73
C PHE A 110 12.46 10.18 18.56
N LEU A 111 12.30 8.87 18.77
CA LEU A 111 12.47 7.87 17.72
C LEU A 111 11.41 8.01 16.62
N VAL A 112 10.16 8.27 16.98
CA VAL A 112 9.08 8.54 16.02
C VAL A 112 9.39 9.80 15.21
N TRP A 113 9.80 10.88 15.85
CA TRP A 113 10.21 12.11 15.15
C TRP A 113 11.39 11.85 14.19
N ALA A 114 12.42 11.15 14.63
CA ALA A 114 13.59 10.83 13.83
C ALA A 114 13.23 9.92 12.65
N PHE A 115 12.34 8.95 12.85
CA PHE A 115 11.80 8.07 11.85
C PHE A 115 11.04 8.84 10.76
N ILE A 116 10.05 9.67 11.15
CA ILE A 116 9.25 10.49 10.23
C ILE A 116 10.17 11.40 9.40
N LYS A 117 11.16 12.03 10.03
CA LYS A 117 12.15 12.85 9.32
C LYS A 117 12.90 12.07 8.24
N GLN A 118 13.31 10.82 8.51
CA GLN A 118 13.99 9.99 7.52
C GLN A 118 13.03 9.52 6.42
N ALA A 119 11.80 9.17 6.76
CA ALA A 119 10.78 8.75 5.80
C ALA A 119 10.47 9.85 4.78
N ILE A 120 10.21 11.08 5.26
CA ILE A 120 9.96 12.26 4.40
C ILE A 120 11.19 12.58 3.52
N TYR A 121 12.40 12.46 4.07
CA TYR A 121 13.63 12.67 3.28
C TYR A 121 13.73 11.65 2.14
N ILE A 122 13.47 10.37 2.39
CA ILE A 122 13.49 9.32 1.37
C ILE A 122 12.40 9.59 0.33
N GLU A 123 11.18 9.92 0.74
CA GLU A 123 10.07 10.25 -0.14
C GLU A 123 10.43 11.39 -1.10
N ALA A 124 10.91 12.51 -0.54
CA ALA A 124 11.31 13.67 -1.33
C ALA A 124 12.45 13.35 -2.32
N THR A 125 13.44 12.55 -1.88
CA THR A 125 14.57 12.16 -2.71
C THR A 125 14.16 11.22 -3.84
N VAL A 126 13.31 10.24 -3.57
CA VAL A 126 12.78 9.33 -4.59
C VAL A 126 11.91 10.09 -5.60
N SER A 127 11.03 10.96 -5.10
CA SER A 127 10.18 11.81 -5.95
C SER A 127 11.02 12.73 -6.86
N HIS A 128 12.05 13.36 -6.29
CA HIS A 128 12.98 14.20 -7.05
C HIS A 128 13.71 13.40 -8.13
N GLU A 129 14.25 12.25 -7.79
CA GLU A 129 15.04 11.44 -8.71
C GLU A 129 14.19 10.87 -9.87
N LEU A 130 12.97 10.41 -9.57
CA LEU A 130 12.04 9.94 -10.59
C LEU A 130 11.70 11.07 -11.57
N ARG A 131 11.36 12.26 -11.06
CA ARG A 131 11.07 13.43 -11.92
C ARG A 131 12.28 13.88 -12.70
N ARG A 132 13.46 13.90 -12.10
CA ARG A 132 14.71 14.26 -12.76
C ARG A 132 15.00 13.34 -13.94
N GLN A 133 14.90 12.01 -13.73
CA GLN A 133 15.14 11.03 -14.80
C GLN A 133 14.08 11.13 -15.90
N ALA A 134 12.80 11.23 -15.53
CA ALA A 134 11.71 11.38 -16.50
C ALA A 134 11.86 12.66 -17.33
N PHE A 135 12.16 13.79 -16.70
CA PHE A 135 12.38 15.07 -17.39
C PHE A 135 13.59 15.03 -18.31
N HIS A 136 14.71 14.45 -17.85
CA HIS A 136 15.91 14.27 -18.67
C HIS A 136 15.63 13.40 -19.92
N THR A 137 14.83 12.36 -19.79
CA THR A 137 14.41 11.55 -20.95
C THR A 137 13.53 12.37 -21.90
N LEU A 138 12.53 13.08 -21.37
CA LEU A 138 11.64 13.93 -22.19
C LEU A 138 12.43 14.94 -23.05
N GLN A 139 13.47 15.55 -22.50
CA GLN A 139 14.30 16.50 -23.26
C GLN A 139 15.10 15.86 -24.40
N LYS A 140 15.29 14.54 -24.39
CA LYS A 140 16.00 13.79 -25.44
C LYS A 140 15.07 13.21 -26.50
N LEU A 141 13.75 13.20 -26.25
CA LEU A 141 12.78 12.62 -27.18
C LEU A 141 12.57 13.53 -28.40
N SER A 142 12.31 12.92 -29.55
CA SER A 142 12.04 13.60 -30.81
C SER A 142 10.66 14.24 -30.83
N PHE A 143 10.44 15.21 -31.73
CA PHE A 143 9.12 15.84 -31.93
C PHE A 143 8.02 14.84 -32.24
N SER A 144 8.33 13.75 -32.94
CA SER A 144 7.37 12.69 -33.28
C SER A 144 6.74 12.03 -32.04
N TYR A 145 7.45 12.00 -30.91
CA TYR A 145 6.90 11.51 -29.64
C TYR A 145 5.81 12.45 -29.10
N PHE A 146 6.07 13.76 -29.14
CA PHE A 146 5.13 14.76 -28.62
C PHE A 146 3.89 14.89 -29.49
N ASP A 147 4.02 14.69 -30.80
CA ASP A 147 2.90 14.68 -31.74
C ASP A 147 1.96 13.49 -31.52
N LYS A 148 2.51 12.33 -31.11
CA LYS A 148 1.74 11.10 -30.88
C LYS A 148 1.23 10.97 -29.46
N THR A 149 1.80 11.71 -28.48
CA THR A 149 1.51 11.55 -27.07
C THR A 149 0.77 12.74 -26.50
N PRO A 150 -0.44 12.58 -25.93
CA PRO A 150 -1.19 13.68 -25.34
C PRO A 150 -0.40 14.36 -24.20
N GLN A 151 -0.35 15.69 -24.18
CA GLN A 151 0.38 16.46 -23.15
C GLN A 151 -0.08 16.13 -21.73
N GLY A 152 -1.38 15.95 -21.51
CA GLY A 152 -1.94 15.57 -20.21
C GLY A 152 -1.41 14.23 -19.69
N TRP A 153 -1.09 13.31 -20.61
CA TRP A 153 -0.50 12.01 -20.27
C TRP A 153 0.94 12.16 -19.73
N VAL A 154 1.74 13.00 -20.34
CA VAL A 154 3.11 13.31 -19.88
C VAL A 154 3.08 14.02 -18.53
N MET A 155 2.20 15.03 -18.41
CA MET A 155 2.04 15.80 -17.16
C MET A 155 1.61 14.91 -16.00
N ALA A 156 0.68 13.97 -16.20
CA ALA A 156 0.24 13.05 -15.16
C ALA A 156 1.39 12.20 -14.60
N ARG A 157 2.33 11.76 -15.47
CA ARG A 157 3.51 10.99 -15.04
C ARG A 157 4.48 11.82 -14.21
N MET A 158 4.70 13.06 -14.63
CA MET A 158 5.62 13.97 -13.94
C MET A 158 5.06 14.44 -12.59
N THR A 159 3.75 14.47 -12.42
CA THR A 159 3.07 14.99 -11.22
C THR A 159 2.52 13.85 -10.37
N SER A 160 1.34 13.33 -10.70
CA SER A 160 0.60 12.39 -9.87
C SER A 160 1.24 11.01 -9.76
N ASP A 161 1.76 10.45 -10.87
CA ASP A 161 2.36 9.10 -10.82
C ASP A 161 3.67 9.10 -10.04
N ALA A 162 4.54 10.10 -10.22
CA ALA A 162 5.78 10.24 -9.46
C ALA A 162 5.51 10.42 -7.96
N SER A 163 4.58 11.28 -7.58
CA SER A 163 4.23 11.50 -6.16
C SER A 163 3.65 10.24 -5.53
N ARG A 164 2.67 9.62 -6.19
CA ARG A 164 2.03 8.40 -5.68
C ARG A 164 3.02 7.26 -5.49
N LEU A 165 3.92 7.07 -6.45
CA LEU A 165 4.94 6.04 -6.35
C LEU A 165 5.91 6.31 -5.18
N SER A 166 6.36 7.55 -5.02
CA SER A 166 7.25 7.94 -3.92
C SER A 166 6.59 7.76 -2.55
N GLU A 167 5.32 8.14 -2.40
CA GLU A 167 4.53 7.98 -1.19
C GLU A 167 4.40 6.49 -0.81
N VAL A 168 3.97 5.64 -1.75
CA VAL A 168 3.78 4.21 -1.49
C VAL A 168 5.10 3.50 -1.19
N ILE A 169 6.20 3.90 -1.81
CA ILE A 169 7.53 3.36 -1.51
C ILE A 169 7.97 3.76 -0.11
N SER A 170 7.82 5.04 0.24
CA SER A 170 8.31 5.54 1.52
C SER A 170 7.45 5.11 2.71
N TRP A 171 6.13 5.23 2.61
CA TRP A 171 5.23 4.88 3.71
C TRP A 171 4.74 3.42 3.63
N GLY A 172 4.38 2.94 2.43
CA GLY A 172 3.85 1.60 2.27
C GLY A 172 4.85 0.50 2.59
N LEU A 173 6.10 0.60 2.09
CA LEU A 173 7.16 -0.36 2.43
C LEU A 173 7.56 -0.26 3.90
N LEU A 174 7.59 0.95 4.46
CA LEU A 174 7.95 1.16 5.85
C LEU A 174 6.92 0.58 6.81
N ASP A 175 5.63 0.80 6.55
CA ASP A 175 4.55 0.23 7.32
C ASP A 175 4.57 -1.31 7.26
N MET A 176 4.87 -1.88 6.09
CA MET A 176 5.02 -3.33 5.95
C MET A 176 6.22 -3.88 6.74
N LEU A 177 7.35 -3.18 6.73
CA LEU A 177 8.53 -3.55 7.51
C LEU A 177 8.24 -3.45 9.01
N TRP A 178 7.60 -2.34 9.44
CA TRP A 178 7.17 -2.18 10.83
C TRP A 178 6.25 -3.32 11.26
N ALA A 179 5.23 -3.63 10.47
CA ALA A 179 4.30 -4.69 10.76
C ALA A 179 4.99 -6.06 10.86
N PHE A 180 5.93 -6.34 9.95
CA PHE A 180 6.70 -7.57 9.96
C PHE A 180 7.60 -7.70 11.20
N PHE A 181 8.34 -6.65 11.55
CA PHE A 181 9.18 -6.64 12.75
C PHE A 181 8.34 -6.70 14.02
N SER A 182 7.24 -5.96 14.11
CA SER A 182 6.32 -6.00 15.24
C SER A 182 5.78 -7.41 15.47
N MET A 183 5.31 -8.08 14.42
CA MET A 183 4.83 -9.47 14.55
C MET A 183 5.91 -10.41 15.06
N ILE A 184 7.13 -10.33 14.55
CA ILE A 184 8.25 -11.16 15.00
C ILE A 184 8.58 -10.87 16.46
N PHE A 185 8.74 -9.60 16.81
CA PHE A 185 9.18 -9.18 18.15
C PHE A 185 8.11 -9.49 19.19
N ILE A 186 6.83 -9.25 18.89
CA ILE A 186 5.73 -9.61 19.78
C ILE A 186 5.64 -11.13 19.95
N THR A 187 5.80 -11.91 18.86
CA THR A 187 5.79 -13.37 18.92
C THR A 187 6.93 -13.88 19.82
N VAL A 188 8.13 -13.37 19.63
CA VAL A 188 9.29 -13.76 20.47
C VAL A 188 9.04 -13.35 21.92
N ALA A 189 8.56 -12.14 22.18
CA ALA A 189 8.27 -11.67 23.53
C ALA A 189 7.19 -12.52 24.23
N LEU A 190 6.14 -12.93 23.51
CA LEU A 190 5.10 -13.82 24.01
C LEU A 190 5.66 -15.21 24.39
N LEU A 191 6.44 -15.81 23.49
CA LEU A 191 7.04 -17.15 23.72
C LEU A 191 8.05 -17.12 24.87
N LEU A 192 8.84 -16.06 25.01
CA LEU A 192 9.77 -15.88 26.12
C LEU A 192 9.06 -15.62 27.46
N THR A 193 7.92 -14.93 27.45
CA THR A 193 7.15 -14.63 28.65
C THR A 193 6.46 -15.90 29.20
N ASN A 194 5.76 -16.61 28.35
CA ASN A 194 5.16 -17.90 28.68
C ASN A 194 4.95 -18.74 27.41
N PHE A 195 5.74 -19.79 27.24
CA PHE A 195 5.72 -20.61 26.03
C PHE A 195 4.35 -21.23 25.72
N ARG A 196 3.61 -21.71 26.76
CA ARG A 196 2.31 -22.34 26.55
C ARG A 196 1.25 -21.35 26.07
N LEU A 197 1.15 -20.20 26.74
CA LEU A 197 0.19 -19.14 26.36
C LEU A 197 0.58 -18.48 25.04
N GLY A 198 1.89 -18.28 24.78
CA GLY A 198 2.39 -17.77 23.51
C GLY A 198 2.06 -18.69 22.34
N LEU A 199 2.15 -20.02 22.53
CA LEU A 199 1.81 -21.00 21.49
C LEU A 199 0.34 -20.93 21.07
N ILE A 200 -0.58 -20.68 22.03
CA ILE A 200 -2.01 -20.49 21.73
C ILE A 200 -2.19 -19.34 20.73
N ILE A 201 -1.51 -18.22 20.98
CA ILE A 201 -1.63 -17.02 20.13
C ILE A 201 -1.00 -17.28 18.77
N VAL A 202 0.17 -17.90 18.72
CA VAL A 202 0.85 -18.26 17.46
C VAL A 202 -0.02 -19.18 16.60
N THR A 203 -0.82 -20.07 17.20
CA THR A 203 -1.72 -20.97 16.46
C THR A 203 -2.88 -20.19 15.76
N ILE A 204 -3.19 -18.98 16.17
CA ILE A 204 -4.22 -18.15 15.54
C ILE A 204 -3.70 -17.50 14.24
N ILE A 205 -2.39 -17.31 14.10
CA ILE A 205 -1.79 -16.71 12.90
C ILE A 205 -2.20 -17.42 11.60
N PRO A 206 -2.04 -18.74 11.46
CA PRO A 206 -2.47 -19.45 10.26
C PRO A 206 -3.96 -19.25 9.94
N ILE A 207 -4.82 -19.23 10.96
CA ILE A 207 -6.26 -19.04 10.80
C ILE A 207 -6.52 -17.66 10.18
N MET A 208 -5.87 -16.60 10.71
CA MET A 208 -6.02 -15.25 10.19
C MET A 208 -5.49 -15.11 8.77
N VAL A 209 -4.36 -15.75 8.45
CA VAL A 209 -3.80 -15.76 7.09
C VAL A 209 -4.77 -16.40 6.10
N ILE A 210 -5.38 -17.53 6.46
CA ILE A 210 -6.37 -18.22 5.61
C ILE A 210 -7.60 -17.33 5.38
N VAL A 211 -8.14 -16.74 6.46
CA VAL A 211 -9.28 -15.80 6.38
C VAL A 211 -8.94 -14.61 5.49
N SER A 212 -7.76 -14.02 5.69
CA SER A 212 -7.30 -12.88 4.89
C SER A 212 -7.18 -13.22 3.40
N GLN A 213 -6.62 -14.36 3.06
CA GLN A 213 -6.51 -14.79 1.65
C GLN A 213 -7.88 -15.02 1.00
N PHE A 214 -8.83 -15.62 1.73
CA PHE A 214 -10.19 -15.85 1.24
C PHE A 214 -10.93 -14.54 0.94
N PHE A 215 -10.92 -13.60 1.89
CA PHE A 215 -11.60 -12.31 1.73
C PHE A 215 -10.93 -11.42 0.69
N ARG A 216 -9.59 -11.37 0.69
CA ARG A 216 -8.81 -10.58 -0.27
C ARG A 216 -9.22 -10.84 -1.72
N LYS A 217 -9.35 -12.11 -2.12
CA LYS A 217 -9.74 -12.48 -3.48
C LYS A 217 -11.13 -11.92 -3.83
N LYS A 218 -12.09 -12.00 -2.91
CA LYS A 218 -13.45 -11.51 -3.11
C LYS A 218 -13.51 -9.97 -3.14
N ILE A 219 -12.81 -9.30 -2.23
CA ILE A 219 -12.74 -7.83 -2.17
C ILE A 219 -12.15 -7.29 -3.46
N LEU A 220 -10.99 -7.79 -3.89
CA LEU A 220 -10.34 -7.35 -5.13
C LEU A 220 -11.24 -7.50 -6.37
N THR A 221 -12.04 -8.57 -6.45
CA THR A 221 -12.98 -8.76 -7.55
C THR A 221 -14.04 -7.67 -7.57
N GLN A 222 -14.63 -7.35 -6.41
CA GLN A 222 -15.65 -6.29 -6.31
C GLN A 222 -15.08 -4.89 -6.50
N GLU A 223 -13.87 -4.63 -6.03
CA GLU A 223 -13.18 -3.36 -6.28
C GLU A 223 -12.91 -3.14 -7.77
N ARG A 224 -12.44 -4.17 -8.49
CA ARG A 224 -12.25 -4.09 -9.95
C ARG A 224 -13.57 -3.80 -10.67
N LEU A 225 -14.65 -4.45 -10.25
CA LEU A 225 -15.98 -4.20 -10.80
C LEU A 225 -16.46 -2.77 -10.51
N SER A 226 -16.26 -2.28 -9.30
CA SER A 226 -16.56 -0.89 -8.92
C SER A 226 -15.75 0.11 -9.73
N LYS A 227 -14.44 -0.12 -9.91
CA LYS A 227 -13.57 0.72 -10.76
C LYS A 227 -14.01 0.72 -12.22
N LYS A 228 -14.42 -0.45 -12.77
CA LYS A 228 -14.97 -0.56 -14.14
C LYS A 228 -16.24 0.29 -14.28
N HIS A 229 -17.18 0.17 -13.35
CA HIS A 229 -18.41 0.98 -13.38
C HIS A 229 -18.15 2.48 -13.18
N ASN A 230 -17.19 2.84 -12.33
CA ASN A 230 -16.79 4.23 -12.16
C ASN A 230 -16.21 4.83 -13.44
N SER A 231 -15.34 4.09 -14.13
CA SER A 231 -14.80 4.52 -15.43
C SER A 231 -15.89 4.70 -16.49
N HIS A 232 -16.87 3.82 -16.51
CA HIS A 232 -18.02 3.93 -17.43
C HIS A 232 -18.88 5.19 -17.12
N VAL A 233 -19.17 5.43 -15.85
CA VAL A 233 -19.90 6.65 -15.42
C VAL A 233 -19.14 7.92 -15.78
N THR A 234 -17.81 7.93 -15.56
CA THR A 234 -16.97 9.06 -15.94
C THR A 234 -16.96 9.31 -17.46
N ALA A 235 -16.90 8.23 -18.26
CA ALA A 235 -16.97 8.34 -19.71
C ALA A 235 -18.32 8.90 -20.18
N GLN A 236 -19.44 8.37 -19.65
CA GLN A 236 -20.80 8.90 -19.95
C GLN A 236 -20.95 10.37 -19.53
N PHE A 237 -20.40 10.77 -18.39
CA PHE A 237 -20.41 12.15 -17.95
C PHE A 237 -19.65 13.06 -18.92
N SER A 238 -18.45 12.63 -19.34
CA SER A 238 -17.65 13.36 -20.34
C SER A 238 -18.36 13.48 -21.68
N GLU A 239 -18.97 12.38 -22.16
CA GLU A 239 -19.74 12.34 -23.40
C GLU A 239 -20.97 13.24 -23.33
N ALA A 240 -21.72 13.22 -22.24
CA ALA A 240 -22.88 14.08 -22.02
C ALA A 240 -22.49 15.57 -22.00
N PHE A 241 -21.34 15.90 -21.40
CA PHE A 241 -20.85 17.27 -21.36
C PHE A 241 -20.38 17.77 -22.73
N LEU A 242 -19.59 16.98 -23.44
CA LEU A 242 -19.09 17.32 -24.78
C LEU A 242 -20.22 17.31 -25.81
N GLY A 243 -21.20 16.40 -25.68
CA GLY A 243 -22.35 16.22 -26.54
C GLY A 243 -23.58 17.07 -26.14
N ALA A 244 -23.48 17.98 -25.17
CA ALA A 244 -24.61 18.72 -24.63
C ALA A 244 -25.42 19.46 -25.71
N LYS A 245 -24.77 20.07 -26.71
CA LYS A 245 -25.43 20.74 -27.84
C LYS A 245 -26.23 19.74 -28.69
N THR A 246 -25.68 18.59 -28.97
CA THR A 246 -26.34 17.50 -29.72
C THR A 246 -27.54 16.95 -28.96
N THR A 247 -27.37 16.69 -27.65
CA THR A 247 -28.43 16.24 -26.75
C THR A 247 -29.62 17.22 -26.79
N LYS A 248 -29.35 18.53 -26.71
CA LYS A 248 -30.37 19.57 -26.77
C LYS A 248 -31.04 19.67 -28.14
N SER A 249 -30.26 19.55 -29.22
CA SER A 249 -30.81 19.61 -30.59
C SER A 249 -31.69 18.40 -30.93
N LEU A 250 -31.40 17.24 -30.36
CA LEU A 250 -32.14 15.99 -30.58
C LEU A 250 -33.24 15.74 -29.53
N VAL A 251 -33.32 16.54 -28.48
CA VAL A 251 -34.29 16.42 -27.37
C VAL A 251 -34.24 15.04 -26.73
N ILE A 252 -33.02 14.52 -26.49
CA ILE A 252 -32.77 13.16 -25.90
C ILE A 252 -32.29 13.21 -24.44
N GLU A 253 -32.56 14.28 -23.70
CA GLU A 253 -32.14 14.50 -22.32
C GLU A 253 -32.65 13.39 -21.38
N THR A 254 -33.91 12.98 -21.58
CA THR A 254 -34.55 11.96 -20.72
C THR A 254 -33.90 10.58 -20.92
N GLU A 255 -33.59 10.24 -22.18
CA GLU A 255 -32.91 8.97 -22.50
C GLU A 255 -31.49 8.94 -21.87
N ASN A 256 -30.69 10.00 -22.11
CA ASN A 256 -29.36 10.14 -21.53
C ASN A 256 -29.38 10.10 -19.99
N PHE A 257 -30.37 10.77 -19.36
CA PHE A 257 -30.52 10.73 -17.91
C PHE A 257 -30.84 9.33 -17.40
N THR A 258 -31.72 8.60 -18.09
CA THR A 258 -32.08 7.23 -17.71
C THR A 258 -30.89 6.28 -17.79
N ASP A 259 -30.08 6.37 -18.84
CA ASP A 259 -28.88 5.58 -19.01
C ASP A 259 -27.81 5.90 -17.95
N PHE A 260 -27.60 7.18 -17.68
CA PHE A 260 -26.71 7.61 -16.62
C PHE A 260 -27.18 7.14 -15.24
N TYR A 261 -28.48 7.22 -14.95
CA TYR A 261 -29.06 6.75 -13.69
C TYR A 261 -28.88 5.23 -13.52
N GLN A 262 -29.03 4.45 -14.58
CA GLN A 262 -28.78 3.01 -14.54
C GLN A 262 -27.30 2.68 -14.28
N SER A 263 -26.40 3.41 -14.93
CA SER A 263 -24.95 3.23 -14.77
C SER A 263 -24.48 3.59 -13.37
N THR A 264 -24.95 4.72 -12.83
CA THR A 264 -24.67 5.10 -11.43
C THR A 264 -25.27 4.12 -10.43
N GLY A 265 -26.45 3.54 -10.75
CA GLY A 265 -27.06 2.46 -9.97
C GLY A 265 -26.21 1.18 -9.93
N LYS A 266 -25.56 0.81 -11.05
CA LYS A 266 -24.60 -0.32 -11.10
C LYS A 266 -23.34 -0.01 -10.27
N LEU A 267 -22.79 1.21 -10.40
CA LEU A 267 -21.65 1.68 -9.61
C LEU A 267 -21.96 1.62 -8.10
N LYS A 268 -23.11 2.20 -7.68
CA LYS A 268 -23.57 2.16 -6.29
C LYS A 268 -23.63 0.74 -5.74
N ARG A 269 -24.23 -0.19 -6.47
CA ARG A 269 -24.34 -1.60 -6.04
C ARG A 269 -22.99 -2.28 -5.91
N ALA A 270 -22.09 -2.08 -6.86
CA ALA A 270 -20.73 -2.63 -6.81
C ALA A 270 -19.92 -2.03 -5.66
N GLY A 271 -20.01 -0.71 -5.45
CA GLY A 271 -19.34 -0.02 -4.34
C GLY A 271 -19.83 -0.50 -2.98
N ILE A 272 -21.16 -0.59 -2.77
CA ILE A 272 -21.73 -1.10 -1.51
C ILE A 272 -21.25 -2.54 -1.25
N ARG A 273 -21.24 -3.41 -2.27
CA ARG A 273 -20.75 -4.80 -2.10
C ARG A 273 -19.27 -4.85 -1.72
N SER A 274 -18.44 -4.01 -2.34
CA SER A 274 -17.02 -3.94 -2.01
C SER A 274 -16.80 -3.51 -0.57
N ILE A 275 -17.43 -2.40 -0.15
CA ILE A 275 -17.34 -1.87 1.22
C ILE A 275 -17.89 -2.88 2.24
N MET A 276 -19.00 -3.55 1.93
CA MET A 276 -19.63 -4.53 2.83
C MET A 276 -18.72 -5.75 3.04
N LEU A 277 -18.06 -6.24 1.98
CA LEU A 277 -17.06 -7.32 2.09
C LEU A 277 -15.84 -6.89 2.91
N SER A 278 -15.36 -5.67 2.73
CA SER A 278 -14.26 -5.12 3.52
C SER A 278 -14.65 -4.97 4.99
N ALA A 279 -15.84 -4.46 5.27
CA ALA A 279 -16.36 -4.35 6.62
C ALA A 279 -16.53 -5.73 7.30
N MET A 280 -17.07 -6.72 6.59
CA MET A 280 -17.19 -8.10 7.08
C MET A 280 -15.81 -8.70 7.37
N TYR A 281 -14.82 -8.48 6.50
CA TYR A 281 -13.45 -8.94 6.71
C TYR A 281 -12.85 -8.35 7.99
N THR A 282 -12.88 -7.02 8.12
CA THR A 282 -12.35 -6.34 9.32
C THR A 282 -13.07 -6.78 10.59
N SER A 283 -14.41 -6.87 10.56
CA SER A 283 -15.20 -7.35 11.71
C SER A 283 -14.86 -8.79 12.08
N LEU A 284 -14.66 -9.68 11.10
CA LEU A 284 -14.28 -11.07 11.36
C LEU A 284 -12.88 -11.16 11.99
N LEU A 285 -11.92 -10.37 11.51
CA LEU A 285 -10.59 -10.30 12.13
C LEU A 285 -10.66 -9.81 13.57
N LEU A 286 -11.49 -8.79 13.87
CA LEU A 286 -11.70 -8.32 15.24
C LEU A 286 -12.35 -9.39 16.12
N ILE A 287 -13.32 -10.14 15.61
CA ILE A 287 -13.93 -11.26 16.35
C ILE A 287 -12.87 -12.32 16.69
N ILE A 288 -12.03 -12.71 15.73
CA ILE A 288 -10.94 -13.65 15.97
C ILE A 288 -9.97 -13.10 17.02
N ALA A 289 -9.63 -11.81 16.94
CA ALA A 289 -8.77 -11.15 17.91
C ALA A 289 -9.37 -11.19 19.32
N TYR A 290 -10.65 -10.84 19.48
CA TYR A 290 -11.31 -10.87 20.79
C TYR A 290 -11.52 -12.28 21.32
N ILE A 291 -11.75 -13.28 20.47
CA ILE A 291 -11.73 -14.69 20.88
C ILE A 291 -10.34 -15.07 21.40
N ALA A 292 -9.27 -14.67 20.71
CA ALA A 292 -7.90 -14.91 21.17
C ALA A 292 -7.64 -14.29 22.54
N VAL A 293 -8.04 -13.03 22.72
CA VAL A 293 -7.91 -12.33 24.01
C VAL A 293 -8.73 -13.04 25.09
N SER A 294 -9.97 -13.47 24.80
CA SER A 294 -10.83 -14.17 25.75
C SER A 294 -10.24 -15.52 26.17
N VAL A 295 -9.74 -16.29 25.22
CA VAL A 295 -9.05 -17.59 25.51
C VAL A 295 -7.80 -17.34 26.35
N THR A 296 -7.00 -16.32 25.99
CA THR A 296 -5.81 -15.96 26.76
C THR A 296 -6.17 -15.49 28.18
N MET A 297 -7.25 -14.74 28.33
CA MET A 297 -7.72 -14.28 29.62
C MET A 297 -8.16 -15.44 30.52
N VAL A 298 -8.95 -16.38 29.98
CA VAL A 298 -9.40 -17.55 30.74
C VAL A 298 -8.24 -18.47 31.12
N THR A 299 -7.42 -18.87 30.14
CA THR A 299 -6.29 -19.76 30.38
C THR A 299 -5.20 -19.12 31.24
N GLY A 300 -4.96 -17.83 31.04
CA GLY A 300 -4.02 -17.05 31.83
C GLY A 300 -4.52 -16.82 33.26
N SER A 301 -5.83 -16.60 33.47
CA SER A 301 -6.41 -16.47 34.83
C SER A 301 -6.27 -17.78 35.63
N ILE A 302 -6.47 -18.93 34.99
CA ILE A 302 -6.20 -20.23 35.62
C ILE A 302 -4.72 -20.32 36.03
N ALA A 303 -3.80 -19.95 35.14
CA ALA A 303 -2.37 -19.95 35.44
C ALA A 303 -1.99 -18.96 36.56
N VAL A 304 -2.72 -17.87 36.75
CA VAL A 304 -2.56 -16.94 37.91
C VAL A 304 -3.05 -17.61 39.19
N LEU A 305 -4.20 -18.28 39.18
CA LEU A 305 -4.74 -19.01 40.34
C LEU A 305 -3.80 -20.15 40.77
N ASP A 306 -3.18 -20.83 39.80
CA ASP A 306 -2.18 -21.86 40.02
C ASP A 306 -0.80 -21.27 40.39
N GLN A 307 -0.66 -19.97 40.56
CA GLN A 307 0.58 -19.26 40.87
C GLN A 307 1.73 -19.48 39.87
N ILE A 308 1.40 -19.88 38.63
CA ILE A 308 2.40 -20.10 37.56
C ILE A 308 2.87 -18.76 36.98
N ILE A 309 1.96 -17.77 36.90
CA ILE A 309 2.23 -16.40 36.42
C ILE A 309 1.63 -15.36 37.36
N THR A 310 2.14 -14.12 37.31
CA THR A 310 1.59 -12.98 38.07
C THR A 310 0.41 -12.33 37.31
N VAL A 311 -0.37 -11.53 38.03
CA VAL A 311 -1.47 -10.74 37.42
C VAL A 311 -0.92 -9.75 36.38
N GLY A 312 0.24 -9.11 36.66
CA GLY A 312 0.90 -8.24 35.70
C GLY A 312 1.38 -9.02 34.46
N THR A 313 1.84 -10.27 34.62
CA THR A 313 2.20 -11.12 33.48
C THR A 313 0.97 -11.45 32.63
N LEU A 314 -0.18 -11.72 33.23
CA LEU A 314 -1.43 -11.91 32.49
C LEU A 314 -1.79 -10.67 31.67
N GLN A 315 -1.76 -9.49 32.29
CA GLN A 315 -1.99 -8.22 31.61
C GLN A 315 -1.03 -7.97 30.44
N LEU A 316 0.26 -8.31 30.63
CA LEU A 316 1.28 -8.24 29.59
C LEU A 316 0.93 -9.10 28.37
N ILE A 317 0.55 -10.36 28.60
CA ILE A 317 0.19 -11.30 27.52
C ILE A 317 -1.06 -10.83 26.79
N ILE A 318 -2.06 -10.29 27.51
CA ILE A 318 -3.27 -9.70 26.90
C ILE A 318 -2.89 -8.50 26.01
N ALA A 319 -2.05 -7.59 26.51
CA ALA A 319 -1.59 -6.43 25.74
C ALA A 319 -0.83 -6.84 24.47
N TYR A 320 0.07 -7.79 24.56
CA TYR A 320 0.78 -8.34 23.40
C TYR A 320 -0.17 -9.03 22.42
N THR A 321 -1.19 -9.73 22.92
CA THR A 321 -2.20 -10.36 22.07
C THR A 321 -2.96 -9.31 21.27
N ILE A 322 -3.38 -8.21 21.88
CA ILE A 322 -4.08 -7.11 21.21
C ILE A 322 -3.17 -6.45 20.18
N ASN A 323 -1.95 -6.08 20.56
CA ASN A 323 -1.00 -5.41 19.69
C ASN A 323 -0.52 -6.28 18.52
N PHE A 324 -0.71 -7.60 18.58
CA PHE A 324 -0.34 -8.53 17.50
C PHE A 324 -1.26 -8.39 16.27
N PHE A 325 -2.51 -7.95 16.45
CA PHE A 325 -3.49 -7.91 15.36
C PHE A 325 -3.35 -6.67 14.48
N GLU A 326 -2.92 -5.55 15.02
CA GLU A 326 -2.74 -4.30 14.28
C GLU A 326 -1.79 -4.44 13.08
N PRO A 327 -0.57 -4.97 13.23
CA PRO A 327 0.36 -5.18 12.11
C PRO A 327 -0.24 -6.01 10.97
N MET A 328 -1.09 -6.96 11.27
CA MET A 328 -1.72 -7.82 10.27
C MET A 328 -2.73 -7.07 9.41
N LEU A 329 -3.50 -6.16 10.02
CA LEU A 329 -4.41 -5.27 9.29
C LEU A 329 -3.61 -4.35 8.36
N VAL A 330 -2.53 -3.76 8.86
CA VAL A 330 -1.63 -2.89 8.10
C VAL A 330 -1.05 -3.60 6.88
N ILE A 331 -0.53 -4.82 7.03
CA ILE A 331 -0.01 -5.61 5.89
C ILE A 331 -1.09 -5.80 4.83
N SER A 332 -2.32 -6.13 5.24
CA SER A 332 -3.42 -6.37 4.31
C SER A 332 -3.79 -5.12 3.50
N GLU A 333 -3.80 -3.95 4.13
CA GLU A 333 -4.07 -2.66 3.51
C GLU A 333 -2.93 -2.26 2.55
N LYS A 334 -1.69 -2.34 3.00
CA LYS A 334 -0.53 -1.89 2.22
C LYS A 334 -0.22 -2.76 1.00
N ILE A 335 -0.62 -4.03 1.00
CA ILE A 335 -0.55 -4.85 -0.22
C ILE A 335 -1.47 -4.29 -1.32
N ALA A 336 -2.66 -3.78 -0.99
CA ALA A 336 -3.55 -3.14 -1.96
C ALA A 336 -2.94 -1.84 -2.51
N ASP A 337 -2.32 -1.02 -1.65
CA ASP A 337 -1.64 0.21 -2.04
C ASP A 337 -0.47 -0.06 -3.00
N LEU A 338 0.35 -1.08 -2.73
CA LEU A 338 1.42 -1.51 -3.63
C LEU A 338 0.91 -1.94 -5.00
N GLN A 339 -0.22 -2.67 -5.07
CA GLN A 339 -0.83 -3.06 -6.33
C GLN A 339 -1.35 -1.85 -7.12
N ASN A 340 -1.91 -0.86 -6.43
CA ASN A 340 -2.34 0.38 -7.06
C ASN A 340 -1.16 1.25 -7.54
N ALA A 341 -0.06 1.26 -6.80
CA ALA A 341 1.15 1.98 -7.17
C ALA A 341 1.91 1.33 -8.35
N GLN A 342 1.74 0.02 -8.55
CA GLN A 342 2.39 -0.70 -9.64
C GLN A 342 2.09 -0.08 -11.01
N ALA A 343 0.82 0.26 -11.28
CA ALA A 343 0.44 0.91 -12.53
C ALA A 343 1.13 2.28 -12.73
N SER A 344 1.31 3.05 -11.66
CA SER A 344 2.04 4.33 -11.70
C SER A 344 3.54 4.09 -11.90
N ALA A 345 4.11 3.04 -11.27
CA ALA A 345 5.49 2.63 -11.46
C ALA A 345 5.77 2.22 -12.92
N GLU A 346 4.91 1.40 -13.50
CA GLU A 346 5.04 0.97 -14.90
C GLU A 346 5.03 2.17 -15.84
N ARG A 347 4.08 3.09 -15.69
CA ARG A 347 3.95 4.28 -16.53
C ARG A 347 5.14 5.23 -16.44
N ILE A 348 5.69 5.45 -15.24
CA ILE A 348 6.83 6.36 -15.06
C ILE A 348 8.14 5.73 -15.51
N VAL A 349 8.33 4.42 -15.27
CA VAL A 349 9.51 3.68 -15.73
C VAL A 349 9.49 3.53 -17.26
N GLU A 350 8.32 3.27 -17.86
CA GLU A 350 8.15 3.28 -19.32
C GLU A 350 8.61 4.61 -19.92
N LEU A 351 8.21 5.74 -19.34
CA LEU A 351 8.65 7.06 -19.76
C LEU A 351 10.18 7.22 -19.63
N ILE A 352 10.74 6.82 -18.49
CA ILE A 352 12.19 6.91 -18.23
C ILE A 352 13.01 6.05 -19.21
N GLU A 353 12.49 4.88 -19.60
CA GLU A 353 13.14 3.92 -20.48
C GLU A 353 12.85 4.14 -21.96
N THR A 354 11.98 5.10 -22.30
CA THR A 354 11.69 5.44 -23.69
C THR A 354 12.96 5.93 -24.39
N LYS A 355 13.34 5.24 -25.44
CA LYS A 355 14.54 5.58 -26.23
C LYS A 355 14.19 6.64 -27.27
N PRO A 356 15.03 7.66 -27.45
CA PRO A 356 14.87 8.59 -28.55
C PRO A 356 14.99 7.85 -29.90
N GLU A 357 14.12 8.20 -30.85
CA GLU A 357 14.16 7.65 -32.22
C GLU A 357 15.39 8.13 -32.98
N ILE A 358 15.89 9.31 -32.65
CA ILE A 358 17.04 9.94 -33.26
C ILE A 358 18.14 10.00 -32.20
N THR A 359 19.23 9.31 -32.46
CA THR A 359 20.45 9.35 -31.62
C THR A 359 21.63 9.71 -32.49
N ASP A 360 22.57 10.49 -31.96
CA ASP A 360 23.79 10.79 -32.65
C ASP A 360 24.60 9.51 -32.89
N ARG A 361 25.23 9.43 -34.05
CA ARG A 361 26.16 8.33 -34.36
C ARG A 361 27.43 8.47 -33.52
N LYS A 362 28.01 7.37 -33.11
CA LYS A 362 29.22 7.36 -32.28
C LYS A 362 30.37 8.20 -32.84
N ASP A 363 30.53 8.22 -34.16
CA ASP A 363 31.54 9.03 -34.85
C ASP A 363 31.31 10.55 -34.71
N VAL A 364 30.06 10.96 -34.59
CA VAL A 364 29.66 12.36 -34.34
C VAL A 364 29.87 12.70 -32.86
N GLU A 365 29.51 11.80 -31.96
CA GLU A 365 29.69 11.98 -30.50
C GLU A 365 31.18 12.08 -30.15
N ASP A 366 32.03 11.23 -30.72
CA ASP A 366 33.48 11.25 -30.53
C ASP A 366 34.13 12.53 -31.10
N THR A 367 33.62 13.06 -32.23
CA THR A 367 34.21 14.24 -32.90
C THR A 367 33.75 15.57 -32.30
N TYR A 368 32.48 15.67 -31.91
CA TYR A 368 31.87 16.93 -31.46
C TYR A 368 31.53 16.97 -29.95
N GLY A 369 31.49 15.83 -29.25
CA GLY A 369 31.23 15.75 -27.83
C GLY A 369 32.25 16.55 -27.00
N THR A 370 33.52 16.44 -27.34
CA THR A 370 34.62 17.21 -26.72
C THR A 370 34.54 18.72 -26.99
N LEU A 371 33.97 19.16 -28.11
CA LEU A 371 33.80 20.58 -28.45
C LEU A 371 32.66 21.25 -27.66
N LEU A 372 31.65 20.47 -27.25
CA LEU A 372 30.52 20.97 -26.44
C LEU A 372 30.86 21.04 -24.95
N GLU A 373 31.74 20.18 -24.43
CA GLU A 373 32.22 20.25 -23.04
C GLU A 373 33.18 21.42 -22.80
N THR A 374 33.92 21.89 -23.82
CA THR A 374 34.83 23.04 -23.69
C THR A 374 34.13 24.40 -23.74
N LYS A 375 32.81 24.46 -23.96
CA LYS A 375 32.00 25.70 -23.99
C LYS A 375 31.13 25.91 -22.72
N LYS A 376 31.28 25.08 -21.69
CA LYS A 376 30.73 25.30 -20.35
C LYS A 376 31.82 25.77 -19.42
#